data_81e722c3b89be29a55ce1a96dcee1942
#
_entry.id   81e722c3b89be29a55ce1a96dcee1942
#
_cell.length_a   1.000
_cell.length_b   1.000
_cell.length_c   1.000
_cell.angle_alpha   90.00
_cell.angle_beta   90.00
_cell.angle_gamma   90.00
#
_symmetry.space_group_name_H-M   'P 1'
#
loop_
_entity.id
_entity.type
_entity.pdbx_description
1 polymer ?
#
loop_
_entity_poly.entity_id
_entity_poly.type
_entity_poly.pdbx_seq_one_letter_code
_entity_poly.pdbx_strand_id
1 'polypeptide(L)'
;WEPIEGTDYYYLHIFTKKQPDLNWENKELREEIYKMVNWWLDKGIGGFRLDAITYLKKEAGLPSYPADGEDGLVSVAHGALNQPGIEALLREFRDRTYGRRETLTVGETAGLTPETLLSFISLKDGVFSMVFEFSWCQLELKGPNYFWYDRQDWTPEDLKKELFSSHEMAGDRGWFGVCTENHDQPRSIDHYLPLEGRNYYGATMLASMYLLLRGTPYVYQGQEIGMRNCAYAVSYTHLTLPTKLE
;
A
#
# COMPACT_ATOMS: atom_id res chain seq x y z
N TRP A 1 -4.03 7.82 -18.33
CA TRP A 1 -5.06 7.47 -19.30
C TRP A 1 -4.42 6.80 -20.53
N GLU A 2 -5.00 5.72 -20.99
CA GLU A 2 -4.53 4.98 -22.15
C GLU A 2 -5.64 4.96 -23.22
N PRO A 3 -5.35 5.29 -24.47
CA PRO A 3 -6.35 5.23 -25.54
C PRO A 3 -6.75 3.79 -25.85
N ILE A 4 -8.01 3.58 -26.19
CA ILE A 4 -8.49 2.31 -26.73
C ILE A 4 -8.36 2.35 -28.24
N GLU A 5 -7.48 1.52 -28.78
CA GLU A 5 -7.15 1.49 -30.22
C GLU A 5 -8.41 1.36 -31.08
N GLY A 6 -8.49 2.20 -32.11
CA GLY A 6 -9.62 2.24 -33.05
C GLY A 6 -10.89 2.92 -32.51
N THR A 7 -10.81 3.63 -31.38
CA THR A 7 -11.93 4.39 -30.81
C THR A 7 -11.48 5.77 -30.31
N ASP A 8 -12.44 6.63 -29.96
CA ASP A 8 -12.19 7.91 -29.27
C ASP A 8 -12.24 7.79 -27.74
N TYR A 9 -12.23 6.58 -27.21
CA TYR A 9 -12.31 6.33 -25.78
C TYR A 9 -10.94 6.10 -25.15
N TYR A 10 -10.87 6.43 -23.85
CA TYR A 10 -9.72 6.21 -22.99
C TYR A 10 -10.15 5.45 -21.73
N TYR A 11 -9.25 4.68 -21.15
CA TYR A 11 -9.45 4.11 -19.83
C TYR A 11 -8.41 4.63 -18.86
N LEU A 12 -8.80 4.71 -17.58
CA LEU A 12 -7.90 5.05 -16.49
C LEU A 12 -7.15 3.81 -16.02
N HIS A 13 -5.87 3.96 -15.77
CA HIS A 13 -5.07 3.02 -15.00
C HIS A 13 -4.14 3.81 -14.08
N ILE A 14 -4.02 3.39 -12.81
CA ILE A 14 -3.10 4.01 -11.85
C ILE A 14 -1.74 3.33 -11.94
N PHE A 15 -1.74 2.02 -12.06
CA PHE A 15 -0.51 1.21 -12.12
C PHE A 15 -0.13 0.92 -13.57
N THR A 16 -0.26 -0.29 -14.03
CA THR A 16 0.11 -0.64 -15.40
C THR A 16 -1.09 -0.53 -16.34
N LYS A 17 -0.80 -0.26 -17.63
CA LYS A 17 -1.87 -0.23 -18.65
C LYS A 17 -2.59 -1.56 -18.85
N LYS A 18 -2.07 -2.66 -18.30
CA LYS A 18 -2.76 -3.96 -18.28
C LYS A 18 -3.74 -4.11 -17.10
N GLN A 19 -3.81 -3.13 -16.21
CA GLN A 19 -4.67 -3.09 -15.02
C GLN A 19 -5.60 -1.88 -15.06
N PRO A 20 -6.65 -1.88 -15.89
CA PRO A 20 -7.65 -0.80 -15.89
C PRO A 20 -8.26 -0.65 -14.50
N ASP A 21 -8.38 0.59 -14.06
CA ASP A 21 -9.06 0.89 -12.80
C ASP A 21 -10.56 0.67 -12.91
N LEU A 22 -11.14 0.07 -11.89
CA LEU A 22 -12.57 -0.14 -11.79
C LEU A 22 -13.27 1.15 -11.35
N ASN A 23 -14.42 1.42 -11.95
CA ASN A 23 -15.25 2.57 -11.58
C ASN A 23 -16.09 2.26 -10.32
N TRP A 24 -15.54 2.55 -9.15
CA TRP A 24 -16.20 2.33 -7.86
C TRP A 24 -17.42 3.24 -7.62
N GLU A 25 -17.67 4.26 -8.43
CA GLU A 25 -18.93 5.03 -8.41
C GLU A 25 -20.09 4.21 -9.01
N ASN A 26 -19.80 3.21 -9.83
CA ASN A 26 -20.83 2.32 -10.38
C ASN A 26 -21.31 1.32 -9.30
N LYS A 27 -22.58 1.45 -8.92
CA LYS A 27 -23.20 0.59 -7.90
C LYS A 27 -23.29 -0.88 -8.32
N GLU A 28 -23.55 -1.14 -9.60
CA GLU A 28 -23.65 -2.51 -10.11
C GLU A 28 -22.29 -3.20 -10.03
N LEU A 29 -21.22 -2.50 -10.37
CA LEU A 29 -19.85 -3.00 -10.19
C LEU A 29 -19.58 -3.35 -8.73
N ARG A 30 -19.92 -2.45 -7.80
CA ARG A 30 -19.71 -2.72 -6.36
C ARG A 30 -20.46 -3.97 -5.91
N GLU A 31 -21.71 -4.16 -6.34
CA GLU A 31 -22.48 -5.36 -6.01
C GLU A 31 -21.80 -6.65 -6.52
N GLU A 32 -21.24 -6.64 -7.72
CA GLU A 32 -20.49 -7.79 -8.23
C GLU A 32 -19.22 -8.08 -7.43
N ILE A 33 -18.49 -7.02 -7.03
CA ILE A 33 -17.33 -7.16 -6.15
C ILE A 33 -17.75 -7.74 -4.78
N TYR A 34 -18.85 -7.25 -4.19
CA TYR A 34 -19.34 -7.76 -2.90
C TYR A 34 -19.77 -9.24 -3.01
N LYS A 35 -20.41 -9.65 -4.09
CA LYS A 35 -20.73 -11.05 -4.36
C LYS A 35 -19.45 -11.90 -4.44
N MET A 36 -18.44 -11.44 -5.16
CA MET A 36 -17.18 -12.14 -5.30
C MET A 36 -16.48 -12.33 -3.95
N VAL A 37 -16.38 -11.26 -3.14
CA VAL A 37 -15.75 -11.32 -1.80
C VAL A 37 -16.52 -12.26 -0.89
N ASN A 38 -17.86 -12.17 -0.87
CA ASN A 38 -18.70 -13.06 -0.06
C ASN A 38 -18.58 -14.53 -0.51
N TRP A 39 -18.46 -14.79 -1.82
CA TRP A 39 -18.23 -16.13 -2.33
C TRP A 39 -16.94 -16.76 -1.76
N TRP A 40 -15.86 -15.98 -1.65
CA TRP A 40 -14.63 -16.45 -1.02
C TRP A 40 -14.81 -16.69 0.48
N LEU A 41 -15.51 -15.79 1.19
CA LEU A 41 -15.84 -15.97 2.60
C LEU A 41 -16.67 -17.22 2.84
N ASP A 42 -17.61 -17.55 1.95
CA ASP A 42 -18.42 -18.78 2.00
C ASP A 42 -17.58 -20.05 1.79
N LYS A 43 -16.40 -19.94 1.17
CA LYS A 43 -15.42 -21.02 1.08
C LYS A 43 -14.60 -21.21 2.36
N GLY A 44 -14.78 -20.37 3.37
CA GLY A 44 -14.10 -20.48 4.66
C GLY A 44 -12.79 -19.70 4.76
N ILE A 45 -12.55 -18.71 3.87
CA ILE A 45 -11.41 -17.80 4.01
C ILE A 45 -11.58 -16.96 5.27
N GLY A 46 -10.54 -16.88 6.11
CA GLY A 46 -10.53 -16.15 7.38
C GLY A 46 -10.29 -14.65 7.25
N GLY A 47 -10.12 -14.11 6.04
CA GLY A 47 -9.93 -12.67 5.82
C GLY A 47 -9.18 -12.33 4.55
N PHE A 48 -8.81 -11.06 4.40
CA PHE A 48 -8.19 -10.52 3.18
C PHE A 48 -7.09 -9.50 3.48
N ARG A 49 -6.08 -9.49 2.63
CA ARG A 49 -5.26 -8.30 2.39
C ARG A 49 -5.87 -7.55 1.21
N LEU A 50 -6.15 -6.27 1.39
CA LEU A 50 -6.73 -5.40 0.38
C LEU A 50 -5.65 -4.45 -0.15
N ASP A 51 -5.42 -4.54 -1.45
CA ASP A 51 -4.38 -3.83 -2.17
C ASP A 51 -4.78 -2.38 -2.48
N ALA A 52 -3.84 -1.44 -2.32
CA ALA A 52 -3.92 -0.04 -2.77
C ALA A 52 -5.27 0.65 -2.48
N ILE A 53 -5.86 0.39 -1.31
CA ILE A 53 -7.24 0.80 -0.98
C ILE A 53 -7.47 2.30 -1.00
N THR A 54 -6.43 3.09 -0.77
CA THR A 54 -6.50 4.55 -0.76
C THR A 54 -6.68 5.16 -2.15
N TYR A 55 -6.57 4.35 -3.21
CA TYR A 55 -6.75 4.75 -4.61
C TYR A 55 -8.10 4.32 -5.22
N LEU A 56 -8.98 3.65 -4.47
CA LEU A 56 -10.24 3.15 -5.03
C LEU A 56 -11.18 4.25 -5.51
N LYS A 57 -11.25 5.36 -4.75
CA LYS A 57 -12.10 6.50 -5.11
C LYS A 57 -11.32 7.51 -5.94
N LYS A 58 -11.97 8.01 -7.00
CA LYS A 58 -11.43 9.08 -7.85
C LYS A 58 -12.16 10.38 -7.57
N GLU A 59 -11.52 11.51 -7.86
CA GLU A 59 -12.20 12.80 -7.81
C GLU A 59 -13.35 12.85 -8.81
N ALA A 60 -14.46 13.42 -8.39
CA ALA A 60 -15.66 13.52 -9.22
C ALA A 60 -15.39 14.34 -10.48
N GLY A 61 -15.84 13.83 -11.63
CA GLY A 61 -15.64 14.50 -12.92
C GLY A 61 -14.26 14.28 -13.56
N LEU A 62 -13.35 13.59 -12.87
CA LEU A 62 -12.01 13.26 -13.39
C LEU A 62 -11.29 14.50 -13.97
N PRO A 63 -11.09 15.56 -13.19
CA PRO A 63 -10.54 16.81 -13.69
C PRO A 63 -9.10 16.63 -14.19
N SER A 64 -8.70 17.50 -15.11
CA SER A 64 -7.30 17.62 -15.51
C SER A 64 -6.56 18.54 -14.53
N TYR A 65 -5.33 18.18 -14.20
CA TYR A 65 -4.44 18.97 -13.36
C TYR A 65 -3.27 19.55 -14.17
N PRO A 66 -2.67 20.66 -13.73
CA PRO A 66 -1.40 21.11 -14.29
C PRO A 66 -0.32 20.02 -14.14
N ALA A 67 0.56 19.92 -15.13
CA ALA A 67 1.71 19.03 -15.03
C ALA A 67 2.58 19.39 -13.80
N ASP A 68 3.04 18.37 -13.09
CA ASP A 68 3.92 18.49 -11.92
C ASP A 68 5.30 17.85 -12.14
N GLY A 69 5.54 17.30 -13.34
CA GLY A 69 6.80 16.73 -13.79
C GLY A 69 7.33 17.40 -15.07
N GLU A 70 8.60 17.20 -15.36
CA GLU A 70 9.27 17.68 -16.58
C GLU A 70 8.76 16.99 -17.86
N ASP A 71 8.14 15.84 -17.71
CA ASP A 71 7.55 15.04 -18.79
C ASP A 71 6.18 15.58 -19.28
N GLY A 72 5.69 16.66 -18.66
CA GLY A 72 4.39 17.24 -18.97
C GLY A 72 3.20 16.45 -18.44
N LEU A 73 3.44 15.45 -17.58
CA LEU A 73 2.41 14.65 -16.93
C LEU A 73 2.13 15.18 -15.52
N VAL A 74 1.09 14.68 -14.93
CA VAL A 74 0.69 14.98 -13.55
C VAL A 74 0.58 13.68 -12.75
N SER A 75 1.00 13.72 -11.49
CA SER A 75 0.82 12.58 -10.59
C SER A 75 -0.65 12.21 -10.44
N VAL A 76 -0.94 10.95 -10.63
CA VAL A 76 -2.30 10.39 -10.43
C VAL A 76 -2.80 10.58 -8.99
N ALA A 77 -1.91 10.78 -8.02
CA ALA A 77 -2.24 11.00 -6.63
C ALA A 77 -3.19 12.21 -6.43
N HIS A 78 -3.06 13.27 -7.26
CA HIS A 78 -3.94 14.44 -7.16
C HIS A 78 -5.43 14.08 -7.27
N GLY A 79 -5.78 13.24 -8.23
CA GLY A 79 -7.17 12.88 -8.50
C GLY A 79 -7.60 11.50 -7.97
N ALA A 80 -6.71 10.76 -7.33
CA ALA A 80 -7.00 9.37 -6.95
C ALA A 80 -6.59 8.97 -5.53
N LEU A 81 -5.64 9.66 -4.89
CA LEU A 81 -5.20 9.28 -3.54
C LEU A 81 -6.11 9.89 -2.47
N ASN A 82 -6.63 9.07 -1.58
CA ASN A 82 -7.43 9.49 -0.41
C ASN A 82 -8.55 10.49 -0.74
N GLN A 83 -9.24 10.30 -1.85
CA GLN A 83 -10.28 11.23 -2.28
C GLN A 83 -11.44 11.30 -1.27
N PRO A 84 -12.07 12.47 -1.10
CA PRO A 84 -13.19 12.65 -0.18
C PRO A 84 -14.29 11.60 -0.38
N GLY A 85 -14.73 10.97 0.70
CA GLY A 85 -15.73 9.90 0.68
C GLY A 85 -15.15 8.48 0.52
N ILE A 86 -13.82 8.30 0.43
CA ILE A 86 -13.18 6.98 0.43
C ILE A 86 -13.56 6.16 1.66
N GLU A 87 -13.63 6.79 2.83
CA GLU A 87 -13.99 6.13 4.08
C GLU A 87 -15.42 5.55 4.04
N ALA A 88 -16.37 6.33 3.50
CA ALA A 88 -17.75 5.87 3.35
C ALA A 88 -17.85 4.67 2.40
N LEU A 89 -17.10 4.72 1.28
CA LEU A 89 -17.03 3.62 0.32
C LEU A 89 -16.46 2.35 0.96
N LEU A 90 -15.36 2.48 1.71
CA LEU A 90 -14.72 1.35 2.38
C LEU A 90 -15.57 0.79 3.53
N ARG A 91 -16.34 1.64 4.25
CA ARG A 91 -17.31 1.18 5.25
C ARG A 91 -18.46 0.41 4.60
N GLU A 92 -19.01 0.89 3.47
CA GLU A 92 -20.01 0.16 2.69
C GLU A 92 -19.45 -1.22 2.29
N PHE A 93 -18.22 -1.26 1.78
CA PHE A 93 -17.55 -2.49 1.40
C PHE A 93 -17.43 -3.47 2.58
N ARG A 94 -16.92 -3.01 3.73
CA ARG A 94 -16.85 -3.81 4.97
C ARG A 94 -18.22 -4.36 5.34
N ASP A 95 -19.22 -3.48 5.47
CA ASP A 95 -20.55 -3.82 5.99
C ASP A 95 -21.32 -4.77 5.07
N ARG A 96 -21.00 -4.75 3.78
CA ARG A 96 -21.61 -5.63 2.77
C ARG A 96 -20.87 -6.97 2.60
N THR A 97 -19.66 -7.10 3.18
CA THR A 97 -18.80 -8.27 3.02
C THR A 97 -18.29 -8.80 4.37
N TYR A 98 -17.03 -8.64 4.65
CA TYR A 98 -16.33 -9.25 5.78
C TYR A 98 -16.74 -8.72 7.17
N GLY A 99 -17.32 -7.55 7.27
CA GLY A 99 -17.73 -6.95 8.55
C GLY A 99 -18.86 -7.71 9.27
N ARG A 100 -19.48 -8.70 8.61
CA ARG A 100 -20.52 -9.55 9.19
C ARG A 100 -20.00 -10.91 9.68
N ARG A 101 -18.69 -11.11 9.64
CA ARG A 101 -18.05 -12.38 9.96
C ARG A 101 -16.85 -12.14 10.85
N GLU A 102 -16.44 -13.17 11.55
CA GLU A 102 -15.16 -13.16 12.25
C GLU A 102 -14.04 -13.33 11.22
N THR A 103 -13.40 -12.21 10.87
CA THR A 103 -12.37 -12.15 9.83
C THR A 103 -11.22 -11.24 10.27
N LEU A 104 -10.04 -11.50 9.75
CA LEU A 104 -8.88 -10.62 9.87
C LEU A 104 -8.62 -9.94 8.55
N THR A 105 -8.55 -8.62 8.55
CA THR A 105 -8.31 -7.84 7.33
C THR A 105 -7.13 -6.90 7.52
N VAL A 106 -6.32 -6.76 6.46
CA VAL A 106 -5.25 -5.78 6.41
C VAL A 106 -5.35 -4.95 5.14
N GLY A 107 -5.41 -3.63 5.28
CA GLY A 107 -5.43 -2.70 4.16
C GLY A 107 -4.03 -2.21 3.83
N GLU A 108 -3.69 -2.15 2.55
CA GLU A 108 -2.50 -1.43 2.12
C GLU A 108 -2.85 0.03 1.87
N THR A 109 -2.15 0.93 2.56
CA THR A 109 -2.49 2.36 2.58
C THR A 109 -1.30 3.22 2.21
N ALA A 110 -1.58 4.40 1.68
CA ALA A 110 -0.61 5.45 1.41
C ALA A 110 -1.19 6.82 1.79
N GLY A 111 -0.34 7.73 2.26
CA GLY A 111 -0.69 9.13 2.49
C GLY A 111 -1.81 9.35 3.51
N LEU A 112 -1.82 8.60 4.61
CA LEU A 112 -2.85 8.72 5.64
C LEU A 112 -2.64 9.97 6.52
N THR A 113 -3.74 10.63 6.85
CA THR A 113 -3.79 11.60 7.95
C THR A 113 -4.17 10.89 9.25
N PRO A 114 -3.96 11.51 10.43
CA PRO A 114 -4.39 10.93 11.71
C PRO A 114 -5.87 10.53 11.74
N GLU A 115 -6.71 11.37 11.17
CA GLU A 115 -8.17 11.17 11.13
C GLU A 115 -8.52 9.99 10.23
N THR A 116 -7.96 9.94 9.02
CA THR A 116 -8.18 8.86 8.05
C THR A 116 -7.64 7.54 8.60
N LEU A 117 -6.44 7.56 9.20
CA LEU A 117 -5.86 6.37 9.82
C LEU A 117 -6.81 5.76 10.86
N LEU A 118 -7.30 6.56 11.80
CA LEU A 118 -8.19 6.06 12.84
C LEU A 118 -9.52 5.56 12.29
N SER A 119 -10.05 6.15 11.22
CA SER A 119 -11.25 5.64 10.58
C SER A 119 -11.05 4.25 9.98
N PHE A 120 -9.82 3.93 9.60
CA PHE A 120 -9.48 2.62 9.02
C PHE A 120 -9.20 1.55 10.07
N ILE A 121 -8.48 1.87 11.15
CA ILE A 121 -7.95 0.88 12.11
C ILE A 121 -8.53 0.95 13.52
N SER A 122 -9.54 1.79 13.76
CA SER A 122 -10.16 1.87 15.09
C SER A 122 -10.60 0.49 15.59
N LEU A 123 -10.18 0.13 16.80
CA LEU A 123 -10.59 -1.13 17.44
C LEU A 123 -12.09 -1.23 17.68
N LYS A 124 -12.80 -0.09 17.65
CA LYS A 124 -14.25 -0.03 17.89
C LYS A 124 -15.05 -0.21 16.60
N ASP A 125 -14.65 0.51 15.54
CA ASP A 125 -15.47 0.66 14.33
C ASP A 125 -14.63 0.86 13.07
N GLY A 126 -13.35 0.50 13.11
CA GLY A 126 -12.45 0.57 11.96
C GLY A 126 -12.93 -0.25 10.76
N VAL A 127 -12.52 0.15 9.60
CA VAL A 127 -12.80 -0.57 8.36
C VAL A 127 -12.06 -1.89 8.31
N PHE A 128 -10.80 -1.89 8.77
CA PHE A 128 -9.89 -3.03 8.76
C PHE A 128 -9.46 -3.41 10.17
N SER A 129 -9.02 -4.65 10.34
CA SER A 129 -8.38 -5.09 11.58
C SER A 129 -7.05 -4.35 11.80
N MET A 130 -6.34 -4.07 10.71
CA MET A 130 -5.09 -3.31 10.69
C MET A 130 -4.81 -2.77 9.29
N VAL A 131 -3.83 -1.88 9.18
CA VAL A 131 -3.28 -1.44 7.89
C VAL A 131 -1.76 -1.59 7.89
N PHE A 132 -1.19 -1.75 6.70
CA PHE A 132 0.22 -1.45 6.46
C PHE A 132 0.34 0.06 6.24
N GLU A 133 1.17 0.68 7.02
CA GLU A 133 1.57 2.07 6.88
C GLU A 133 3.06 2.08 6.54
N PHE A 134 3.45 2.83 5.49
CA PHE A 134 4.78 2.72 4.90
C PHE A 134 5.68 3.94 5.09
N SER A 135 5.29 4.92 5.91
CA SER A 135 6.10 6.14 6.07
C SER A 135 7.54 5.83 6.48
N TRP A 136 7.73 4.88 7.39
CA TRP A 136 9.06 4.42 7.81
C TRP A 136 9.79 3.53 6.79
N CYS A 137 9.10 3.00 5.78
CA CYS A 137 9.71 2.21 4.70
C CYS A 137 10.09 3.06 3.49
N GLN A 138 9.69 4.33 3.47
CA GLN A 138 9.81 5.23 2.31
C GLN A 138 10.49 6.55 2.67
N LEU A 139 11.37 6.53 3.66
CA LEU A 139 12.07 7.72 4.17
C LEU A 139 12.87 8.48 3.12
N GLU A 140 13.39 7.76 2.11
CA GLU A 140 14.15 8.33 1.03
C GLU A 140 13.30 9.01 -0.04
N LEU A 141 11.98 8.86 -0.01
CA LEU A 141 11.10 9.47 -1.00
C LEU A 141 10.69 10.87 -0.57
N LYS A 142 10.75 11.82 -1.51
CA LYS A 142 10.30 13.19 -1.26
C LYS A 142 8.84 13.38 -1.58
N GLY A 143 8.13 13.92 -0.60
CA GLY A 143 6.78 14.42 -0.77
C GLY A 143 5.70 13.36 -1.02
N PRO A 144 4.46 13.78 -1.15
CA PRO A 144 3.31 12.89 -1.25
C PRO A 144 3.17 12.17 -2.59
N ASN A 145 3.96 12.56 -3.58
CA ASN A 145 3.83 12.04 -4.94
C ASN A 145 4.69 10.79 -5.19
N TYR A 146 5.51 10.38 -4.23
CA TYR A 146 6.30 9.14 -4.26
C TYR A 146 7.05 8.91 -5.58
N PHE A 147 7.66 9.93 -6.12
CA PHE A 147 8.50 9.76 -7.30
C PHE A 147 9.79 9.03 -6.94
N TRP A 148 9.96 7.82 -7.44
CA TRP A 148 11.13 6.97 -7.20
C TRP A 148 12.47 7.62 -7.59
N TYR A 149 12.45 8.65 -8.39
CA TYR A 149 13.62 9.39 -8.84
C TYR A 149 13.92 10.63 -7.97
N ASP A 150 12.98 11.11 -7.16
CA ASP A 150 13.20 12.25 -6.27
C ASP A 150 13.46 11.77 -4.85
N ARG A 151 14.73 11.49 -4.57
CA ARG A 151 15.17 10.91 -3.30
C ARG A 151 15.81 11.96 -2.40
N GLN A 152 15.74 11.71 -1.10
CA GLN A 152 16.42 12.46 -0.06
C GLN A 152 17.25 11.54 0.83
N ASP A 153 18.28 12.10 1.45
CA ASP A 153 18.95 11.43 2.55
C ASP A 153 18.06 11.45 3.80
N TRP A 154 18.17 10.43 4.60
CA TRP A 154 17.45 10.30 5.86
C TRP A 154 18.40 9.83 6.98
N THR A 155 17.99 10.04 8.22
CA THR A 155 18.76 9.72 9.43
C THR A 155 18.00 8.73 10.32
N PRO A 156 18.66 8.07 11.30
CA PRO A 156 17.97 7.27 12.30
C PRO A 156 16.90 8.04 13.09
N GLU A 157 17.10 9.36 13.26
CA GLU A 157 16.12 10.24 13.89
C GLU A 157 14.87 10.39 13.05
N ASP A 158 14.99 10.46 11.73
CA ASP A 158 13.85 10.51 10.82
C ASP A 158 13.06 9.20 10.88
N LEU A 159 13.73 8.05 10.84
CA LEU A 159 13.11 6.74 11.03
C LEU A 159 12.34 6.67 12.36
N LYS A 160 12.99 7.08 13.45
CA LYS A 160 12.36 7.11 14.78
C LYS A 160 11.14 8.02 14.82
N LYS A 161 11.23 9.19 14.21
CA LYS A 161 10.14 10.17 14.13
C LYS A 161 8.91 9.57 13.42
N GLU A 162 9.12 8.98 12.24
CA GLU A 162 8.04 8.38 11.47
C GLU A 162 7.38 7.19 12.21
N LEU A 163 8.19 6.28 12.78
CA LEU A 163 7.69 5.17 13.58
C LEU A 163 6.86 5.64 14.78
N PHE A 164 7.34 6.62 15.53
CA PHE A 164 6.62 7.11 16.71
C PHE A 164 5.40 7.93 16.34
N SER A 165 5.48 8.76 15.31
CA SER A 165 4.35 9.55 14.83
C SER A 165 3.15 8.66 14.49
N SER A 166 3.36 7.62 13.69
CA SER A 166 2.29 6.68 13.33
C SER A 166 1.72 5.96 14.54
N HIS A 167 2.59 5.49 15.45
CA HIS A 167 2.14 4.80 16.67
C HIS A 167 1.41 5.72 17.64
N GLU A 168 1.84 6.96 17.80
CA GLU A 168 1.15 7.98 18.61
C GLU A 168 -0.21 8.35 18.03
N MET A 169 -0.31 8.47 16.70
CA MET A 169 -1.60 8.71 16.02
C MET A 169 -2.62 7.61 16.33
N ALA A 170 -2.23 6.36 16.25
CA ALA A 170 -3.11 5.24 16.57
C ALA A 170 -3.38 5.14 18.08
N GLY A 171 -2.38 5.41 18.91
CA GLY A 171 -2.44 5.25 20.36
C GLY A 171 -2.89 3.83 20.73
N ASP A 172 -3.79 3.71 21.70
CA ASP A 172 -4.44 2.45 22.09
C ASP A 172 -5.74 2.18 21.31
N ARG A 173 -6.09 3.07 20.37
CA ARG A 173 -7.36 3.04 19.62
C ARG A 173 -7.30 2.26 18.31
N GLY A 174 -6.12 1.93 17.82
CA GLY A 174 -5.91 1.24 16.54
C GLY A 174 -4.82 0.18 16.60
N TRP A 175 -4.66 -0.59 15.51
CA TRP A 175 -3.67 -1.64 15.39
C TRP A 175 -3.03 -1.65 14.00
N PHE A 176 -1.71 -1.90 13.94
CA PHE A 176 -0.95 -1.93 12.69
C PHE A 176 -0.52 -3.33 12.29
N GLY A 177 -0.37 -3.55 10.98
CA GLY A 177 0.53 -4.55 10.44
C GLY A 177 1.91 -3.92 10.29
N VAL A 178 2.87 -4.36 11.07
CA VAL A 178 4.24 -3.81 11.07
C VAL A 178 5.12 -4.61 10.13
N CYS A 179 5.68 -3.96 9.13
CA CYS A 179 6.68 -4.53 8.24
C CYS A 179 7.83 -3.54 8.00
N THR A 180 9.00 -4.04 7.67
CA THR A 180 10.17 -3.24 7.30
C THR A 180 10.66 -3.53 5.88
N GLU A 181 10.12 -4.57 5.27
CA GLU A 181 10.35 -4.96 3.88
C GLU A 181 9.17 -5.76 3.35
N ASN A 182 8.97 -5.76 2.04
CA ASN A 182 7.99 -6.58 1.35
C ASN A 182 8.39 -6.75 -0.14
N HIS A 183 7.47 -7.24 -0.99
CA HIS A 183 7.71 -7.43 -2.42
C HIS A 183 7.88 -6.10 -3.20
N ASP A 184 7.45 -4.97 -2.64
CA ASP A 184 7.55 -3.63 -3.23
C ASP A 184 8.63 -2.77 -2.57
N GLN A 185 9.18 -3.22 -1.44
CA GLN A 185 10.19 -2.47 -0.67
C GLN A 185 11.55 -3.17 -0.70
N PRO A 186 12.65 -2.42 -0.58
CA PRO A 186 13.98 -3.01 -0.46
C PRO A 186 14.09 -3.93 0.76
N ARG A 187 15.05 -4.86 0.72
CA ARG A 187 15.42 -5.65 1.90
C ARG A 187 15.91 -4.75 3.03
N SER A 188 15.39 -4.94 4.23
CA SER A 188 15.63 -4.05 5.38
C SER A 188 17.11 -3.89 5.73
N ILE A 189 17.91 -4.94 5.60
CA ILE A 189 19.36 -4.86 5.84
C ILE A 189 20.03 -3.88 4.87
N ASP A 190 19.61 -3.87 3.61
CA ASP A 190 20.19 -3.00 2.59
C ASP A 190 19.60 -1.58 2.62
N HIS A 191 18.41 -1.44 3.17
CA HIS A 191 17.69 -0.17 3.26
C HIS A 191 18.12 0.65 4.49
N TYR A 192 18.10 0.04 5.66
CA TYR A 192 18.30 0.77 6.92
C TYR A 192 19.74 0.77 7.43
N LEU A 193 20.61 -0.11 6.94
CA LEU A 193 21.96 -0.24 7.49
C LEU A 193 23.04 0.28 6.57
N PRO A 194 24.03 1.01 7.11
CA PRO A 194 25.25 1.32 6.38
C PRO A 194 25.99 0.01 6.04
N LEU A 195 26.90 0.07 5.08
CA LEU A 195 27.55 -1.13 4.53
C LEU A 195 28.22 -2.01 5.60
N GLU A 196 28.90 -1.39 6.55
CA GLU A 196 29.59 -2.06 7.66
C GLU A 196 28.62 -2.72 8.66
N GLY A 197 27.38 -2.24 8.74
CA GLY A 197 26.30 -2.78 9.58
C GLY A 197 25.54 -3.94 8.97
N ARG A 198 25.76 -4.24 7.69
CA ARG A 198 25.01 -5.26 6.94
C ARG A 198 25.50 -6.67 7.21
N ASN A 199 25.35 -7.10 8.45
CA ASN A 199 25.80 -8.37 8.99
C ASN A 199 24.76 -8.98 9.95
N TYR A 200 25.09 -10.11 10.58
CA TYR A 200 24.20 -10.80 11.52
C TYR A 200 23.71 -9.89 12.64
N TYR A 201 24.59 -9.08 13.25
CA TYR A 201 24.21 -8.21 14.36
C TYR A 201 23.28 -7.08 13.91
N GLY A 202 23.51 -6.51 12.74
CA GLY A 202 22.62 -5.52 12.15
C GLY A 202 21.25 -6.11 11.83
N ALA A 203 21.21 -7.31 11.25
CA ALA A 203 19.96 -8.02 10.96
C ALA A 203 19.16 -8.30 12.23
N THR A 204 19.80 -8.80 13.27
CA THR A 204 19.14 -9.09 14.56
C THR A 204 18.71 -7.82 15.30
N MET A 205 19.45 -6.72 15.16
CA MET A 205 19.05 -5.42 15.70
C MET A 205 17.78 -4.92 15.01
N LEU A 206 17.71 -4.94 13.67
CA LEU A 206 16.51 -4.59 12.94
C LEU A 206 15.32 -5.48 13.31
N ALA A 207 15.54 -6.80 13.40
CA ALA A 207 14.50 -7.73 13.83
C ALA A 207 13.98 -7.38 15.24
N SER A 208 14.87 -7.08 16.18
CA SER A 208 14.48 -6.66 17.52
C SER A 208 13.68 -5.36 17.50
N MET A 209 14.07 -4.40 16.65
CA MET A 209 13.36 -3.13 16.50
C MET A 209 11.90 -3.37 16.10
N TYR A 210 11.63 -4.00 14.95
CA TYR A 210 10.26 -4.08 14.46
C TYR A 210 9.39 -5.13 15.16
N LEU A 211 9.97 -6.22 15.67
CA LEU A 211 9.23 -7.23 16.42
C LEU A 211 8.74 -6.75 17.79
N LEU A 212 9.37 -5.72 18.36
CA LEU A 212 8.99 -5.11 19.62
C LEU A 212 8.06 -3.89 19.47
N LEU A 213 7.79 -3.45 18.26
CA LEU A 213 6.79 -2.40 18.01
C LEU A 213 5.38 -2.93 18.31
N ARG A 214 4.50 -2.02 18.73
CA ARG A 214 3.10 -2.34 18.93
C ARG A 214 2.41 -2.60 17.59
N GLY A 215 1.98 -3.83 17.34
CA GLY A 215 1.34 -4.24 16.09
C GLY A 215 1.51 -5.73 15.84
N THR A 216 1.01 -6.20 14.70
CA THR A 216 1.25 -7.55 14.22
C THR A 216 2.47 -7.52 13.30
N PRO A 217 3.60 -8.14 13.67
CA PRO A 217 4.78 -8.16 12.81
C PRO A 217 4.57 -9.09 11.61
N TYR A 218 4.92 -8.59 10.44
CA TYR A 218 4.91 -9.34 9.18
C TYR A 218 6.36 -9.59 8.75
N VAL A 219 6.76 -10.84 8.71
CA VAL A 219 8.08 -11.27 8.28
C VAL A 219 8.02 -11.64 6.81
N TYR A 220 8.72 -10.90 5.96
CA TYR A 220 8.76 -11.19 4.54
C TYR A 220 9.65 -12.41 4.27
N GLN A 221 9.27 -13.26 3.31
CA GLN A 221 10.02 -14.46 2.97
C GLN A 221 11.50 -14.17 2.70
N GLY A 222 12.40 -14.87 3.40
CA GLY A 222 13.84 -14.66 3.34
C GLY A 222 14.37 -13.62 4.34
N GLN A 223 13.51 -12.81 4.96
CA GLN A 223 13.92 -11.88 6.02
C GLN A 223 14.45 -12.61 7.25
N GLU A 224 13.87 -13.76 7.58
CA GLU A 224 14.25 -14.62 8.71
C GLU A 224 15.67 -15.19 8.58
N ILE A 225 16.20 -15.26 7.36
CA ILE A 225 17.58 -15.68 7.09
C ILE A 225 18.51 -14.54 6.68
N GLY A 226 18.02 -13.29 6.80
CA GLY A 226 18.80 -12.09 6.44
C GLY A 226 19.08 -11.93 4.95
N MET A 227 18.10 -12.28 4.10
CA MET A 227 18.23 -12.13 2.65
C MET A 227 18.50 -10.67 2.29
N ARG A 228 19.35 -10.47 1.27
CA ARG A 228 19.81 -9.19 0.75
C ARG A 228 19.16 -8.85 -0.59
N ASN A 229 19.19 -7.57 -0.95
CA ASN A 229 18.85 -7.16 -2.32
C ASN A 229 19.77 -7.85 -3.33
N CYS A 230 19.19 -8.30 -4.44
CA CYS A 230 19.95 -8.82 -5.57
C CYS A 230 20.08 -7.72 -6.62
N ALA A 231 21.31 -7.48 -7.10
CA ALA A 231 21.55 -6.65 -8.26
C ALA A 231 21.27 -7.44 -9.53
N TYR A 232 20.06 -7.30 -10.06
CA TYR A 232 19.77 -7.84 -11.39
C TYR A 232 20.04 -6.77 -12.46
N ALA A 233 20.58 -7.16 -13.61
CA ALA A 233 20.61 -6.26 -14.75
C ALA A 233 19.16 -5.87 -15.13
N VAL A 234 18.95 -4.61 -15.53
CA VAL A 234 17.62 -4.08 -15.90
C VAL A 234 16.91 -4.95 -16.93
N SER A 235 17.67 -5.61 -17.82
CA SER A 235 17.17 -6.60 -18.77
C SER A 235 16.48 -7.82 -18.13
N TYR A 236 16.80 -8.14 -16.87
CA TYR A 236 16.16 -9.23 -16.13
C TYR A 236 14.88 -8.80 -15.40
N THR A 237 14.78 -7.54 -14.97
CA THR A 237 13.59 -7.02 -14.28
C THR A 237 12.42 -6.81 -15.23
N HIS A 238 12.67 -6.82 -16.55
CA HIS A 238 11.66 -6.68 -17.60
C HIS A 238 11.39 -8.00 -18.34
N LEU A 239 12.00 -9.10 -17.91
CA LEU A 239 11.60 -10.43 -18.38
C LEU A 239 10.19 -10.71 -17.83
N THR A 240 9.20 -10.35 -18.63
CA THR A 240 7.91 -11.02 -18.54
C THR A 240 8.20 -12.51 -18.70
N LEU A 241 7.84 -13.33 -17.70
CA LEU A 241 7.79 -14.77 -17.88
C LEU A 241 7.11 -15.04 -19.22
N PRO A 242 7.66 -15.89 -20.09
CA PRO A 242 7.00 -16.22 -21.35
C PRO A 242 5.62 -16.75 -21.01
N THR A 243 4.60 -15.99 -21.40
CA THR A 243 3.19 -16.35 -21.23
C THR A 243 2.75 -17.43 -22.22
N LYS A 244 3.69 -18.00 -22.97
CA LYS A 244 3.49 -19.18 -23.81
C LYS A 244 4.32 -20.32 -23.24
N LEU A 245 3.64 -21.22 -22.59
CA LEU A 245 4.04 -22.61 -22.55
C LEU A 245 3.84 -23.16 -23.98
N GLU A 246 4.87 -23.13 -24.77
CA GLU A 246 4.93 -23.97 -25.97
C GLU A 246 5.42 -25.36 -25.59
#